data_f90dc32492805b571c8dc0d0406b6a31
#
_entry.id   f90dc32492805b571c8dc0d0406b6a31
#
_cell.length_a   1.000
_cell.length_b   1.000
_cell.length_c   1.000
_cell.angle_alpha   90.00
_cell.angle_beta   90.00
_cell.angle_gamma   90.00
#
_symmetry.space_group_name_H-M   'P 1'
#
loop_
_entity.id
_entity.type
_entity.pdbx_description
1 polymer ?
#
loop_
_entity_poly.entity_id
_entity_poly.type
_entity_poly.pdbx_seq_one_letter_code
_entity_poly.pdbx_strand_id
1 'polypeptide(L)'
;VFKNSFTLSQLESQLVNNAFYAAYFVGSLVFFIISMRGDVLQKFGYKKTLAFGLSISAMGAFLFVPAASMNNYWIFLTALFVVGLGFSVQQIVANPLAIKMGSPETGTHRLTMAGGINSLGTTIGPIILGIAIFGNQNSSSSLNLNDVKIPFVILGLAFLLVAAFLMFSKIEDPSKEEETQEENTEEGFNILKYPQLMMGMLAIFIYVGVEVSIVSNLPALLQTSEFGGLLEENLAPFISLYWGSLMIGRWNGGVNVFDFSKSTNMIL
;
A
#
# COMPACT_ATOMS: atom_id res chain seq x y z
N VAL A 1 9.67 6.42 17.01
CA VAL A 1 10.96 6.90 16.52
C VAL A 1 10.86 8.36 16.12
N PHE A 2 10.09 8.74 15.06
CA PHE A 2 10.06 10.11 14.53
C PHE A 2 9.62 11.16 15.57
N LYS A 3 8.57 10.88 16.34
CA LYS A 3 8.05 11.81 17.34
C LYS A 3 9.10 12.22 18.37
N ASN A 4 9.89 11.26 18.82
CA ASN A 4 10.92 11.49 19.85
C ASN A 4 12.19 12.12 19.26
N SER A 5 12.58 11.73 18.03
CA SER A 5 13.79 12.25 17.39
C SER A 5 13.68 13.69 16.91
N PHE A 6 12.48 14.13 16.52
CA PHE A 6 12.24 15.50 16.04
C PHE A 6 11.47 16.37 17.05
N THR A 7 11.18 15.87 18.27
CA THR A 7 10.34 16.58 19.26
C THR A 7 9.04 17.12 18.66
N LEU A 8 8.38 16.27 17.84
CA LEU A 8 7.21 16.68 17.07
C LEU A 8 6.02 16.97 17.98
N SER A 9 5.29 18.03 17.65
CA SER A 9 3.96 18.27 18.16
C SER A 9 3.01 17.14 17.74
N GLN A 10 1.85 17.05 18.37
CA GLN A 10 0.86 16.04 18.01
C GLN A 10 0.38 16.19 16.57
N LEU A 11 0.22 17.42 16.07
CA LEU A 11 -0.14 17.71 14.69
C LEU A 11 0.94 17.26 13.70
N GLU A 12 2.22 17.56 13.97
CA GLU A 12 3.31 17.14 13.10
C GLU A 12 3.47 15.61 13.08
N SER A 13 3.25 14.94 14.19
CA SER A 13 3.23 13.47 14.25
C SER A 13 2.11 12.87 13.41
N GLN A 14 0.93 13.50 13.38
CA GLN A 14 -0.19 13.10 12.52
C GLN A 14 0.11 13.38 11.04
N LEU A 15 0.80 14.47 10.72
CA LEU A 15 1.20 14.78 9.33
C LEU A 15 2.10 13.69 8.74
N VAL A 16 2.94 13.04 9.53
CA VAL A 16 3.75 11.89 9.07
C VAL A 16 2.88 10.77 8.52
N ASN A 17 1.84 10.39 9.26
CA ASN A 17 0.89 9.37 8.78
C ASN A 17 0.06 9.87 7.59
N ASN A 18 -0.40 11.11 7.66
CA ASN A 18 -1.29 11.68 6.65
C ASN A 18 -0.58 11.99 5.33
N ALA A 19 0.72 12.28 5.33
CA ALA A 19 1.47 12.60 4.12
C ALA A 19 1.43 11.47 3.08
N PHE A 20 1.58 10.22 3.52
CA PHE A 20 1.49 9.05 2.66
C PHE A 20 0.09 8.90 2.05
N TYR A 21 -0.96 8.97 2.88
CA TYR A 21 -2.34 8.80 2.41
C TYR A 21 -2.82 9.99 1.57
N ALA A 22 -2.38 11.21 1.89
CA ALA A 22 -2.65 12.39 1.06
C ALA A 22 -2.01 12.25 -0.33
N ALA A 23 -0.76 11.80 -0.40
CA ALA A 23 -0.09 11.52 -1.67
C ALA A 23 -0.79 10.41 -2.47
N TYR A 24 -1.21 9.36 -1.77
CA TYR A 24 -1.98 8.27 -2.37
C TYR A 24 -3.28 8.78 -2.98
N PHE A 25 -4.03 9.61 -2.26
CA PHE A 25 -5.26 10.23 -2.76
C PHE A 25 -5.00 11.17 -3.95
N VAL A 26 -4.02 12.07 -3.82
CA VAL A 26 -3.64 13.01 -4.89
C VAL A 26 -3.18 12.28 -6.13
N GLY A 27 -2.32 11.28 -5.99
CA GLY A 27 -1.82 10.46 -7.11
C GLY A 27 -2.94 9.70 -7.81
N SER A 28 -3.87 9.12 -7.04
CA SER A 28 -5.04 8.43 -7.60
C SER A 28 -5.97 9.38 -8.34
N LEU A 29 -6.22 10.57 -7.79
CA LEU A 29 -7.04 11.60 -8.41
C LEU A 29 -6.43 12.11 -9.72
N VAL A 30 -5.12 12.39 -9.71
CA VAL A 30 -4.39 12.82 -10.91
C VAL A 30 -4.44 11.75 -11.99
N PHE A 31 -4.18 10.49 -11.62
CA PHE A 31 -4.26 9.38 -12.57
C PHE A 31 -5.67 9.22 -13.14
N PHE A 32 -6.71 9.32 -12.32
CA PHE A 32 -8.10 9.30 -12.75
C PHE A 32 -8.41 10.40 -13.76
N ILE A 33 -8.03 11.65 -13.47
CA ILE A 33 -8.25 12.80 -14.38
C ILE A 33 -7.51 12.60 -15.71
N ILE A 34 -6.30 12.07 -15.69
CA ILE A 34 -5.54 11.80 -16.93
C ILE A 34 -6.22 10.68 -17.72
N SER A 35 -6.66 9.62 -17.05
CA SER A 35 -7.37 8.49 -17.68
C SER A 35 -8.71 8.88 -18.32
N MET A 36 -9.35 9.93 -17.82
CA MET A 36 -10.56 10.47 -18.45
C MET A 36 -10.33 11.11 -19.84
N ARG A 37 -9.07 11.50 -20.15
CA ARG A 37 -8.68 12.08 -21.45
C ARG A 37 -8.17 11.04 -22.44
N GLY A 38 -7.98 9.82 -21.99
CA GLY A 38 -7.51 8.69 -22.77
C GLY A 38 -7.02 7.59 -21.85
N ASP A 39 -7.21 6.34 -22.22
CA ASP A 39 -6.79 5.22 -21.37
C ASP A 39 -5.26 5.14 -21.30
N VAL A 40 -4.74 5.51 -20.14
CA VAL A 40 -3.31 5.50 -19.84
C VAL A 40 -2.76 4.08 -19.91
N LEU A 41 -3.55 3.09 -19.48
CA LEU A 41 -3.11 1.69 -19.43
C LEU A 41 -3.09 1.06 -20.82
N GLN A 42 -4.01 1.42 -21.71
CA GLN A 42 -3.93 1.04 -23.13
C GLN A 42 -2.71 1.64 -23.79
N LYS A 43 -2.45 2.94 -23.58
CA LYS A 43 -1.38 3.65 -24.27
C LYS A 43 0.03 3.25 -23.82
N PHE A 44 0.25 3.08 -22.52
CA PHE A 44 1.58 2.81 -21.95
C PHE A 44 1.78 1.34 -21.56
N GLY A 45 0.70 0.59 -21.40
CA GLY A 45 0.70 -0.79 -20.93
C GLY A 45 0.76 -0.90 -19.41
N TYR A 46 0.24 -2.00 -18.90
CA TYR A 46 0.21 -2.28 -17.44
C TYR A 46 1.61 -2.43 -16.86
N LYS A 47 2.49 -3.18 -17.54
CA LYS A 47 3.84 -3.45 -17.04
C LYS A 47 4.70 -2.19 -16.90
N LYS A 48 4.68 -1.33 -17.91
CA LYS A 48 5.47 -0.08 -17.89
C LYS A 48 4.95 0.89 -16.84
N THR A 49 3.63 1.02 -16.73
CA THR A 49 3.00 1.90 -15.75
C THR A 49 3.27 1.40 -14.32
N LEU A 50 3.23 0.09 -14.08
CA LEU A 50 3.57 -0.50 -12.78
C LEU A 50 5.04 -0.29 -12.42
N ALA A 51 5.96 -0.53 -13.38
CA ALA A 51 7.40 -0.28 -13.20
C ALA A 51 7.70 1.21 -12.94
N PHE A 52 6.97 2.12 -13.57
CA PHE A 52 7.05 3.56 -13.30
C PHE A 52 6.64 3.89 -11.86
N GLY A 53 5.51 3.36 -11.39
CA GLY A 53 5.07 3.52 -9.99
C GLY A 53 6.09 2.98 -8.98
N LEU A 54 6.67 1.80 -9.24
CA LEU A 54 7.74 1.23 -8.42
C LEU A 54 8.99 2.11 -8.41
N SER A 55 9.35 2.70 -9.55
CA SER A 55 10.50 3.61 -9.65
C SER A 55 10.28 4.90 -8.83
N ILE A 56 9.07 5.46 -8.84
CA ILE A 56 8.72 6.61 -7.99
C ILE A 56 8.85 6.22 -6.51
N SER A 57 8.32 5.06 -6.11
CA SER A 57 8.45 4.58 -4.72
C SER A 57 9.90 4.35 -4.32
N ALA A 58 10.74 3.85 -5.21
CA ALA A 58 12.18 3.71 -4.98
C ALA A 58 12.86 5.06 -4.75
N MET A 59 12.55 6.08 -5.57
CA MET A 59 13.06 7.43 -5.38
C MET A 59 12.65 7.99 -4.01
N GLY A 60 11.39 7.82 -3.62
CA GLY A 60 10.91 8.20 -2.29
C GLY A 60 11.67 7.47 -1.17
N ALA A 61 11.89 6.17 -1.30
CA ALA A 61 12.66 5.37 -0.35
C ALA A 61 14.11 5.88 -0.22
N PHE A 62 14.78 6.21 -1.32
CA PHE A 62 16.13 6.76 -1.27
C PHE A 62 16.21 8.17 -0.67
N LEU A 63 15.15 8.97 -0.75
CA LEU A 63 15.10 10.30 -0.09
C LEU A 63 15.14 10.21 1.43
N PHE A 64 14.85 9.05 2.04
CA PHE A 64 15.04 8.86 3.48
C PHE A 64 16.50 8.92 3.90
N VAL A 65 17.46 8.62 3.01
CA VAL A 65 18.90 8.69 3.32
C VAL A 65 19.36 10.13 3.58
N PRO A 66 19.18 11.10 2.65
CA PRO A 66 19.51 12.49 2.94
C PRO A 66 18.64 13.07 4.06
N ALA A 67 17.38 12.68 4.18
CA ALA A 67 16.51 13.12 5.26
C ALA A 67 17.08 12.76 6.65
N ALA A 68 17.56 11.53 6.81
CA ALA A 68 18.20 11.07 8.04
C ALA A 68 19.55 11.73 8.26
N SER A 69 20.35 11.95 7.20
CA SER A 69 21.67 12.60 7.31
C SER A 69 21.59 14.06 7.71
N MET A 70 20.58 14.77 7.20
CA MET A 70 20.36 16.20 7.47
C MET A 70 19.47 16.44 8.70
N ASN A 71 18.97 15.37 9.31
CA ASN A 71 17.99 15.43 10.41
C ASN A 71 16.83 16.40 10.11
N ASN A 72 16.28 16.30 8.89
CA ASN A 72 15.29 17.26 8.40
C ASN A 72 13.91 16.60 8.25
N TYR A 73 12.98 17.03 9.09
CA TYR A 73 11.60 16.54 9.11
C TYR A 73 10.87 16.72 7.77
N TRP A 74 11.04 17.87 7.10
CA TRP A 74 10.36 18.16 5.84
C TRP A 74 10.81 17.26 4.70
N ILE A 75 12.08 16.85 4.69
CA ILE A 75 12.60 15.89 3.71
C ILE A 75 12.00 14.51 3.97
N PHE A 76 11.85 14.08 5.23
CA PHE A 76 11.15 12.86 5.60
C PHE A 76 9.70 12.88 5.11
N LEU A 77 9.00 13.98 5.35
CA LEU A 77 7.60 14.13 4.92
C LEU A 77 7.47 14.05 3.38
N THR A 78 8.39 14.71 2.67
CA THR A 78 8.49 14.66 1.21
C THR A 78 8.79 13.24 0.72
N ALA A 79 9.69 12.53 1.37
CA ALA A 79 10.02 11.15 1.06
C ALA A 79 8.79 10.23 1.16
N LEU A 80 8.02 10.33 2.26
CA LEU A 80 6.76 9.61 2.45
C LEU A 80 5.73 9.96 1.38
N PHE A 81 5.62 11.25 1.05
CA PHE A 81 4.73 11.72 0.01
C PHE A 81 5.08 11.11 -1.36
N VAL A 82 6.36 11.12 -1.74
CA VAL A 82 6.82 10.52 -3.01
C VAL A 82 6.57 9.00 -3.03
N VAL A 83 6.83 8.29 -1.92
CA VAL A 83 6.49 6.86 -1.80
C VAL A 83 4.99 6.66 -2.03
N GLY A 84 4.14 7.44 -1.38
CA GLY A 84 2.68 7.36 -1.51
C GLY A 84 2.18 7.61 -2.95
N LEU A 85 2.79 8.56 -3.68
CA LEU A 85 2.50 8.77 -5.11
C LEU A 85 2.81 7.52 -5.94
N GLY A 86 3.97 6.89 -5.72
CA GLY A 86 4.32 5.65 -6.41
C GLY A 86 3.35 4.50 -6.09
N PHE A 87 2.94 4.37 -4.83
CA PHE A 87 1.96 3.37 -4.41
C PHE A 87 0.59 3.58 -5.03
N SER A 88 0.14 4.83 -5.22
CA SER A 88 -1.13 5.09 -5.90
C SER A 88 -1.15 4.54 -7.32
N VAL A 89 -0.08 4.76 -8.08
CA VAL A 89 0.08 4.23 -9.44
C VAL A 89 0.12 2.70 -9.42
N GLN A 90 0.90 2.11 -8.51
CA GLN A 90 0.99 0.65 -8.37
C GLN A 90 -0.39 0.02 -8.10
N GLN A 91 -1.16 0.58 -7.18
CA GLN A 91 -2.47 0.04 -6.79
C GLN A 91 -3.49 0.10 -7.93
N ILE A 92 -3.50 1.23 -8.68
CA ILE A 92 -4.42 1.41 -9.82
C ILE A 92 -4.13 0.38 -10.92
N VAL A 93 -2.87 0.00 -11.10
CA VAL A 93 -2.45 -0.92 -12.16
C VAL A 93 -2.50 -2.37 -11.72
N ALA A 94 -2.05 -2.68 -10.50
CA ALA A 94 -1.89 -4.06 -10.04
C ALA A 94 -3.22 -4.82 -9.93
N ASN A 95 -4.29 -4.17 -9.48
CA ASN A 95 -5.59 -4.80 -9.31
C ASN A 95 -6.24 -5.20 -10.66
N PRO A 96 -6.37 -4.29 -11.65
CA PRO A 96 -6.87 -4.66 -12.97
C PRO A 96 -5.96 -5.70 -13.67
N LEU A 97 -4.64 -5.58 -13.52
CA LEU A 97 -3.70 -6.56 -14.07
C LEU A 97 -3.98 -7.96 -13.50
N ALA A 98 -4.13 -8.09 -12.18
CA ALA A 98 -4.45 -9.36 -11.55
C ALA A 98 -5.76 -9.98 -12.08
N ILE A 99 -6.78 -9.16 -12.34
CA ILE A 99 -8.05 -9.60 -12.93
C ILE A 99 -7.86 -10.07 -14.36
N LYS A 100 -7.09 -9.33 -15.17
CA LYS A 100 -6.91 -9.57 -16.62
C LYS A 100 -5.91 -10.68 -16.96
N MET A 101 -5.08 -11.13 -16.02
CA MET A 101 -4.08 -12.20 -16.25
C MET A 101 -4.66 -13.61 -16.42
N GLY A 102 -5.93 -13.77 -16.76
CA GLY A 102 -6.54 -15.08 -17.01
C GLY A 102 -8.04 -14.97 -17.30
N SER A 103 -8.78 -16.10 -17.27
CA SER A 103 -10.18 -16.11 -17.65
C SER A 103 -11.05 -15.20 -16.77
N PRO A 104 -12.07 -14.53 -17.34
CA PRO A 104 -12.93 -13.61 -16.61
C PRO A 104 -13.62 -14.25 -15.40
N GLU A 105 -14.01 -15.54 -15.49
CA GLU A 105 -14.73 -16.27 -14.43
C GLU A 105 -13.91 -16.36 -13.13
N THR A 106 -12.60 -16.39 -13.23
CA THR A 106 -11.68 -16.50 -12.08
C THR A 106 -11.04 -15.17 -11.68
N GLY A 107 -11.44 -14.05 -12.30
CA GLY A 107 -10.89 -12.72 -12.04
C GLY A 107 -10.98 -12.31 -10.56
N THR A 108 -12.13 -12.50 -9.93
CA THR A 108 -12.36 -12.22 -8.51
C THR A 108 -11.43 -13.05 -7.61
N HIS A 109 -11.24 -14.34 -7.90
CA HIS A 109 -10.33 -15.19 -7.14
C HIS A 109 -8.89 -14.69 -7.23
N ARG A 110 -8.41 -14.32 -8.42
CA ARG A 110 -7.06 -13.75 -8.59
C ARG A 110 -6.88 -12.46 -7.83
N LEU A 111 -7.87 -11.56 -7.88
CA LEU A 111 -7.83 -10.30 -7.12
C LEU A 111 -7.76 -10.56 -5.62
N THR A 112 -8.58 -11.48 -5.11
CA THR A 112 -8.60 -11.84 -3.68
C THR A 112 -7.28 -12.49 -3.25
N MET A 113 -6.71 -13.36 -4.09
CA MET A 113 -5.37 -13.95 -3.85
C MET A 113 -4.28 -12.88 -3.82
N ALA A 114 -4.28 -11.95 -4.78
CA ALA A 114 -3.34 -10.83 -4.80
C ALA A 114 -3.47 -9.97 -3.53
N GLY A 115 -4.71 -9.69 -3.08
CA GLY A 115 -5.00 -9.03 -1.81
C GLY A 115 -4.48 -9.80 -0.60
N GLY A 116 -4.58 -11.13 -0.61
CA GLY A 116 -4.03 -12.00 0.43
C GLY A 116 -2.50 -11.94 0.50
N ILE A 117 -1.80 -11.94 -0.65
CA ILE A 117 -0.35 -11.77 -0.73
C ILE A 117 0.07 -10.38 -0.22
N ASN A 118 -0.67 -9.34 -0.60
CA ASN A 118 -0.45 -7.99 -0.08
C ASN A 118 -0.58 -7.96 1.46
N SER A 119 -1.59 -8.62 2.01
CA SER A 119 -1.79 -8.72 3.46
C SER A 119 -0.69 -9.51 4.18
N LEU A 120 -0.06 -10.48 3.51
CA LEU A 120 1.13 -11.15 4.03
C LEU A 120 2.28 -10.16 4.25
N GLY A 121 2.51 -9.26 3.28
CA GLY A 121 3.52 -8.20 3.41
C GLY A 121 3.24 -7.26 4.59
N THR A 122 1.99 -6.80 4.75
CA THR A 122 1.60 -5.94 5.88
C THR A 122 1.64 -6.66 7.23
N THR A 123 1.47 -7.98 7.26
CA THR A 123 1.57 -8.81 8.47
C THR A 123 3.03 -9.00 8.90
N ILE A 124 3.93 -9.27 7.95
CA ILE A 124 5.35 -9.55 8.25
C ILE A 124 6.14 -8.24 8.40
N GLY A 125 5.76 -7.20 7.68
CA GLY A 125 6.47 -5.90 7.64
C GLY A 125 6.77 -5.31 9.03
N PRO A 126 5.80 -5.15 9.92
CA PRO A 126 6.03 -4.64 11.28
C PRO A 126 7.01 -5.48 12.09
N ILE A 127 6.99 -6.81 11.94
CA ILE A 127 7.91 -7.73 12.64
C ILE A 127 9.34 -7.51 12.12
N ILE A 128 9.52 -7.50 10.79
CA ILE A 128 10.84 -7.28 10.17
C ILE A 128 11.41 -5.92 10.57
N LEU A 129 10.59 -4.86 10.49
CA LEU A 129 11.00 -3.52 10.88
C LEU A 129 11.26 -3.43 12.38
N GLY A 130 10.45 -4.08 13.21
CA GLY A 130 10.67 -4.16 14.65
C GLY A 130 12.04 -4.80 14.96
N ILE A 131 12.34 -5.92 14.36
CA ILE A 131 13.64 -6.61 14.53
C ILE A 131 14.78 -5.75 13.97
N ALA A 132 14.62 -5.13 12.81
CA ALA A 132 15.66 -4.32 12.17
C ALA A 132 15.99 -3.04 12.96
N ILE A 133 15.00 -2.44 13.61
CA ILE A 133 15.16 -1.19 14.36
C ILE A 133 15.53 -1.46 15.82
N PHE A 134 14.91 -2.46 16.47
CA PHE A 134 15.05 -2.73 17.91
C PHE A 134 15.93 -3.93 18.23
N GLY A 135 16.12 -4.87 17.27
CA GLY A 135 16.79 -6.18 17.52
C GLY A 135 18.28 -6.09 17.84
N ASN A 136 18.95 -4.98 17.53
CA ASN A 136 20.39 -4.76 17.82
C ASN A 136 20.65 -3.88 19.04
N GLN A 137 19.61 -3.50 19.77
CA GLN A 137 19.77 -2.57 20.89
C GLN A 137 19.91 -3.34 22.21
N ASN A 138 21.12 -3.35 22.74
CA ASN A 138 21.32 -3.50 24.18
C ASN A 138 20.58 -2.34 24.86
N SER A 139 19.68 -2.65 25.74
CA SER A 139 18.60 -1.89 26.45
C SER A 139 18.79 -0.42 26.84
N SER A 140 19.67 0.34 26.27
CA SER A 140 20.00 1.73 26.69
C SER A 140 20.41 2.70 25.57
N SER A 141 20.38 2.32 24.29
CA SER A 141 20.71 3.26 23.22
C SER A 141 19.45 3.92 22.66
N SER A 142 19.39 5.25 22.72
CA SER A 142 18.40 6.07 22.05
C SER A 142 18.36 5.74 20.55
N LEU A 143 17.17 5.46 20.01
CA LEU A 143 16.94 5.24 18.58
C LEU A 143 17.58 6.35 17.75
N ASN A 144 18.54 5.99 16.91
CA ASN A 144 19.22 6.94 16.04
C ASN A 144 18.52 6.94 14.67
N LEU A 145 18.27 8.14 14.11
CA LEU A 145 17.71 8.28 12.76
C LEU A 145 18.58 7.61 11.68
N ASN A 146 19.86 7.41 11.95
CA ASN A 146 20.76 6.71 11.04
C ASN A 146 20.40 5.22 10.87
N ASP A 147 19.75 4.59 11.84
CA ASP A 147 19.36 3.19 11.80
C ASP A 147 18.26 2.94 10.76
N VAL A 148 17.54 4.01 10.38
CA VAL A 148 16.49 3.95 9.35
C VAL A 148 17.06 3.90 7.93
N LYS A 149 18.31 4.37 7.70
CA LYS A 149 18.89 4.46 6.35
C LYS A 149 18.98 3.12 5.63
N ILE A 150 19.53 2.11 6.29
CA ILE A 150 19.76 0.79 5.68
C ILE A 150 18.44 0.13 5.27
N PRO A 151 17.40 0.04 6.13
CA PRO A 151 16.10 -0.50 5.75
C PRO A 151 15.49 0.20 4.53
N PHE A 152 15.56 1.52 4.45
CA PHE A 152 14.97 2.25 3.32
C PHE A 152 15.80 2.12 2.04
N VAL A 153 17.12 1.99 2.10
CA VAL A 153 17.95 1.67 0.93
C VAL A 153 17.60 0.27 0.41
N ILE A 154 17.48 -0.72 1.29
CA ILE A 154 17.08 -2.08 0.90
C ILE A 154 15.69 -2.05 0.25
N LEU A 155 14.75 -1.31 0.82
CA LEU A 155 13.40 -1.16 0.27
C LEU A 155 13.43 -0.51 -1.12
N GLY A 156 14.19 0.56 -1.30
CA GLY A 156 14.35 1.23 -2.60
C GLY A 156 14.95 0.31 -3.66
N LEU A 157 15.99 -0.45 -3.29
CA LEU A 157 16.57 -1.46 -4.18
C LEU A 157 15.58 -2.59 -4.50
N ALA A 158 14.79 -3.04 -3.54
CA ALA A 158 13.75 -4.04 -3.76
C ALA A 158 12.70 -3.55 -4.77
N PHE A 159 12.25 -2.30 -4.67
CA PHE A 159 11.35 -1.71 -5.67
C PHE A 159 11.96 -1.70 -7.06
N LEU A 160 13.23 -1.31 -7.21
CA LEU A 160 13.91 -1.32 -8.51
C LEU A 160 14.11 -2.72 -9.06
N LEU A 161 14.43 -3.70 -8.20
CA LEU A 161 14.55 -5.10 -8.61
C LEU A 161 13.22 -5.65 -9.13
N VAL A 162 12.11 -5.37 -8.45
CA VAL A 162 10.78 -5.78 -8.90
C VAL A 162 10.41 -5.06 -10.20
N ALA A 163 10.70 -3.76 -10.34
CA ALA A 163 10.48 -3.02 -11.58
C ALA A 163 11.28 -3.62 -12.74
N ALA A 164 12.55 -3.92 -12.53
CA ALA A 164 13.40 -4.57 -13.52
C ALA A 164 12.88 -5.98 -13.88
N PHE A 165 12.53 -6.78 -12.87
CA PHE A 165 11.93 -8.10 -13.08
C PHE A 165 10.66 -8.02 -13.94
N LEU A 166 9.76 -7.10 -13.68
CA LEU A 166 8.55 -6.89 -14.49
C LEU A 166 8.90 -6.52 -15.93
N MET A 167 9.84 -5.60 -16.12
CA MET A 167 10.25 -5.15 -17.47
C MET A 167 10.85 -6.26 -18.30
N PHE A 168 11.69 -7.12 -17.70
CA PHE A 168 12.36 -8.24 -18.39
C PHE A 168 11.52 -9.53 -18.41
N SER A 169 10.44 -9.62 -17.63
CA SER A 169 9.57 -10.79 -17.59
C SER A 169 8.85 -10.99 -18.93
N LYS A 170 8.57 -12.24 -19.27
CA LYS A 170 7.78 -12.62 -20.45
C LYS A 170 6.25 -12.57 -20.19
N ILE A 171 5.83 -11.95 -19.09
CA ILE A 171 4.41 -11.76 -18.78
C ILE A 171 3.80 -10.93 -19.91
N GLU A 172 2.77 -11.43 -20.56
CA GLU A 172 2.03 -10.71 -21.58
C GLU A 172 1.34 -9.50 -20.97
N ASP A 173 1.35 -8.39 -21.69
CA ASP A 173 0.67 -7.16 -21.25
C ASP A 173 -0.74 -7.15 -21.85
N PRO A 174 -1.79 -7.20 -21.01
CA PRO A 174 -3.17 -7.28 -21.49
C PRO A 174 -3.60 -6.09 -22.36
N SER A 175 -2.87 -4.97 -22.31
CA SER A 175 -3.17 -3.78 -23.13
C SER A 175 -3.12 -4.07 -24.63
N LYS A 176 -2.35 -5.08 -25.08
CA LYS A 176 -2.21 -5.45 -26.47
C LYS A 176 -3.44 -6.17 -27.05
N GLU A 177 -4.21 -6.83 -26.19
CA GLU A 177 -5.45 -7.51 -26.59
C GLU A 177 -6.63 -6.52 -26.70
N GLU A 178 -6.56 -5.40 -26.01
CA GLU A 178 -7.58 -4.34 -25.99
C GLU A 178 -7.53 -3.45 -27.23
N GLU A 179 -6.37 -3.34 -27.92
CA GLU A 179 -6.24 -2.58 -29.17
C GLU A 179 -7.13 -3.13 -30.31
N THR A 180 -7.63 -4.36 -30.18
CA THR A 180 -8.50 -4.99 -31.18
C THR A 180 -9.99 -4.77 -30.95
N GLN A 181 -10.38 -4.22 -29.82
CA GLN A 181 -11.76 -3.84 -29.52
C GLN A 181 -11.84 -2.32 -29.51
N GLU A 182 -12.34 -1.71 -30.59
CA GLU A 182 -12.69 -0.29 -30.63
C GLU A 182 -13.78 0.00 -29.61
N GLU A 183 -13.42 0.25 -28.35
CA GLU A 183 -14.32 0.79 -27.36
C GLU A 183 -14.43 2.30 -27.55
N ASN A 184 -15.65 2.74 -27.82
CA ASN A 184 -16.04 4.15 -27.93
C ASN A 184 -15.60 4.94 -26.68
N THR A 185 -14.57 5.74 -26.83
CA THR A 185 -13.95 6.59 -25.80
C THR A 185 -14.87 7.72 -25.27
N GLU A 186 -16.12 7.79 -25.72
CA GLU A 186 -17.10 8.80 -25.25
C GLU A 186 -17.74 8.46 -23.90
N GLU A 187 -17.48 7.27 -23.32
CA GLU A 187 -18.16 6.79 -22.10
C GLU A 187 -17.50 7.20 -20.77
N GLY A 188 -16.34 7.83 -20.76
CA GLY A 188 -15.57 8.07 -19.52
C GLY A 188 -16.36 8.76 -18.37
N PHE A 189 -17.24 9.71 -18.70
CA PHE A 189 -18.11 10.38 -17.70
C PHE A 189 -19.43 9.65 -17.43
N ASN A 190 -19.86 8.78 -18.33
CA ASN A 190 -21.12 8.04 -18.16
C ASN A 190 -21.02 6.97 -17.06
N ILE A 191 -19.80 6.49 -16.76
CA ILE A 191 -19.55 5.48 -15.71
C ILE A 191 -20.07 5.93 -14.33
N LEU A 192 -19.97 7.23 -14.02
CA LEU A 192 -20.47 7.79 -12.75
C LEU A 192 -22.02 7.78 -12.62
N LYS A 193 -22.75 7.49 -13.71
CA LYS A 193 -24.21 7.37 -13.69
C LYS A 193 -24.69 6.00 -13.18
N TYR A 194 -23.81 5.02 -13.05
CA TYR A 194 -24.17 3.70 -12.54
C TYR A 194 -24.23 3.70 -11.00
N PRO A 195 -25.42 3.54 -10.38
CA PRO A 195 -25.57 3.60 -8.93
C PRO A 195 -24.73 2.51 -8.21
N GLN A 196 -24.59 1.34 -8.82
CA GLN A 196 -23.81 0.23 -8.26
C GLN A 196 -22.32 0.61 -8.13
N LEU A 197 -21.75 1.32 -9.10
CA LEU A 197 -20.39 1.79 -9.04
C LEU A 197 -20.21 2.81 -7.92
N MET A 198 -21.11 3.79 -7.82
CA MET A 198 -21.05 4.82 -6.77
C MET A 198 -21.18 4.21 -5.37
N MET A 199 -22.10 3.26 -5.19
CA MET A 199 -22.24 2.53 -3.92
C MET A 199 -21.02 1.68 -3.60
N GLY A 200 -20.43 1.02 -4.59
CA GLY A 200 -19.18 0.27 -4.44
C GLY A 200 -18.00 1.16 -4.04
N MET A 201 -17.85 2.32 -4.68
CA MET A 201 -16.82 3.30 -4.32
C MET A 201 -17.01 3.79 -2.87
N LEU A 202 -18.24 4.12 -2.46
CA LEU A 202 -18.53 4.55 -1.10
C LEU A 202 -18.26 3.43 -0.09
N ALA A 203 -18.63 2.20 -0.39
CA ALA A 203 -18.38 1.05 0.47
C ALA A 203 -16.88 0.81 0.66
N ILE A 204 -16.08 0.87 -0.41
CA ILE A 204 -14.62 0.75 -0.33
C ILE A 204 -14.01 1.90 0.46
N PHE A 205 -14.49 3.14 0.25
CA PHE A 205 -14.02 4.31 0.99
C PHE A 205 -14.24 4.16 2.50
N ILE A 206 -15.45 3.76 2.90
CA ILE A 206 -15.78 3.54 4.32
C ILE A 206 -14.96 2.38 4.89
N TYR A 207 -14.89 1.25 4.16
CA TYR A 207 -14.15 0.08 4.60
C TYR A 207 -12.67 0.38 4.84
N VAL A 208 -11.99 0.95 3.84
CA VAL A 208 -10.57 1.30 3.95
C VAL A 208 -10.34 2.38 5.01
N GLY A 209 -11.26 3.36 5.12
CA GLY A 209 -11.20 4.38 6.16
C GLY A 209 -11.22 3.79 7.56
N VAL A 210 -12.10 2.83 7.83
CA VAL A 210 -12.17 2.12 9.12
C VAL A 210 -10.92 1.27 9.34
N GLU A 211 -10.52 0.47 8.33
CA GLU A 211 -9.34 -0.42 8.39
C GLU A 211 -8.08 0.37 8.76
N VAL A 212 -7.82 1.47 8.07
CA VAL A 212 -6.65 2.31 8.31
C VAL A 212 -6.74 3.08 9.63
N SER A 213 -7.93 3.57 9.99
CA SER A 213 -8.12 4.29 11.26
C SER A 213 -7.84 3.41 12.46
N ILE A 214 -8.28 2.16 12.44
CA ILE A 214 -8.02 1.20 13.53
C ILE A 214 -6.51 0.98 13.67
N VAL A 215 -5.82 0.60 12.61
CA VAL A 215 -4.39 0.27 12.71
C VAL A 215 -3.52 1.48 13.03
N SER A 216 -3.90 2.67 12.57
CA SER A 216 -3.15 3.91 12.85
C SER A 216 -3.27 4.35 14.32
N ASN A 217 -4.40 4.08 14.98
CA ASN A 217 -4.61 4.46 16.37
C ASN A 217 -4.29 3.33 17.36
N LEU A 218 -4.20 2.08 16.90
CA LEU A 218 -3.93 0.92 17.75
C LEU A 218 -2.65 1.07 18.59
N PRO A 219 -1.50 1.54 18.06
CA PRO A 219 -0.29 1.76 18.85
C PRO A 219 -0.49 2.74 19.99
N ALA A 220 -1.16 3.86 19.73
CA ALA A 220 -1.43 4.87 20.75
C ALA A 220 -2.35 4.33 21.85
N LEU A 221 -3.36 3.55 21.48
CA LEU A 221 -4.30 2.93 22.40
C LEU A 221 -3.59 1.93 23.34
N LEU A 222 -2.77 1.04 22.77
CA LEU A 222 -2.05 0.01 23.52
C LEU A 222 -1.00 0.58 24.48
N GLN A 223 -0.52 1.79 24.24
CA GLN A 223 0.41 2.49 25.15
C GLN A 223 -0.28 3.16 26.33
N THR A 224 -1.60 3.31 26.32
CA THR A 224 -2.33 3.86 27.48
C THR A 224 -2.35 2.84 28.62
N SER A 225 -2.31 3.33 29.87
CA SER A 225 -2.32 2.48 31.06
C SER A 225 -3.58 1.62 31.19
N GLU A 226 -4.69 2.06 30.59
CA GLU A 226 -5.97 1.33 30.59
C GLU A 226 -5.92 0.07 29.71
N PHE A 227 -5.12 0.08 28.65
CA PHE A 227 -5.03 -1.01 27.66
C PHE A 227 -3.67 -1.76 27.68
N GLY A 228 -2.94 -1.66 28.78
CA GLY A 228 -1.74 -2.47 29.00
C GLY A 228 -0.45 -1.69 29.14
N GLY A 229 -0.41 -0.39 28.79
CA GLY A 229 0.80 0.46 28.92
C GLY A 229 2.03 -0.09 28.20
N LEU A 230 1.81 -0.68 27.01
CA LEU A 230 2.88 -1.38 26.26
C LEU A 230 3.97 -0.41 25.80
N LEU A 231 5.21 -0.86 25.88
CA LEU A 231 6.35 -0.14 25.32
C LEU A 231 6.33 -0.20 23.78
N GLU A 232 6.88 0.80 23.14
CA GLU A 232 6.90 0.95 21.67
C GLU A 232 7.51 -0.28 20.96
N GLU A 233 8.51 -0.91 21.56
CA GLU A 233 9.18 -2.12 21.07
C GLU A 233 8.25 -3.35 21.03
N ASN A 234 7.21 -3.39 21.85
CA ASN A 234 6.29 -4.52 22.00
C ASN A 234 5.01 -4.38 21.16
N LEU A 235 4.88 -3.32 20.35
CA LEU A 235 3.66 -3.06 19.57
C LEU A 235 3.60 -3.87 18.26
N ALA A 236 4.75 -4.19 17.67
CA ALA A 236 4.83 -4.85 16.38
C ALA A 236 3.99 -6.16 16.28
N PRO A 237 3.99 -7.07 17.27
CA PRO A 237 3.17 -8.28 17.22
C PRO A 237 1.68 -8.00 17.14
N PHE A 238 1.17 -6.97 17.83
CA PHE A 238 -0.26 -6.62 17.82
C PHE A 238 -0.69 -6.06 16.48
N ILE A 239 0.14 -5.21 15.85
CA ILE A 239 -0.10 -4.69 14.51
C ILE A 239 -0.09 -5.84 13.48
N SER A 240 0.86 -6.76 13.62
CA SER A 240 0.96 -7.95 12.77
C SER A 240 -0.23 -8.90 12.96
N LEU A 241 -0.73 -9.06 14.18
CA LEU A 241 -1.93 -9.87 14.46
C LEU A 241 -3.16 -9.26 13.79
N TYR A 242 -3.32 -7.93 13.84
CA TYR A 242 -4.40 -7.24 13.16
C TYR A 242 -4.38 -7.51 11.64
N TRP A 243 -3.26 -7.30 10.99
CA TRP A 243 -3.11 -7.56 9.56
C TRP A 243 -3.20 -9.05 9.22
N GLY A 244 -2.68 -9.92 10.08
CA GLY A 244 -2.74 -11.37 9.94
C GLY A 244 -4.16 -11.91 9.98
N SER A 245 -5.02 -11.37 10.83
CA SER A 245 -6.43 -11.76 10.88
C SER A 245 -7.17 -11.37 9.59
N LEU A 246 -6.91 -10.19 9.06
CA LEU A 246 -7.45 -9.76 7.76
C LEU A 246 -6.92 -10.62 6.60
N MET A 247 -5.65 -11.02 6.65
CA MET A 247 -5.06 -11.94 5.66
C MET A 247 -5.77 -13.29 5.65
N ILE A 248 -6.05 -13.88 6.81
CA ILE A 248 -6.78 -15.15 6.94
C ILE A 248 -8.17 -15.02 6.34
N GLY A 249 -8.89 -13.92 6.63
CA GLY A 249 -10.21 -13.64 6.06
C GLY A 249 -10.17 -13.56 4.53
N ARG A 250 -9.20 -12.83 3.95
CA ARG A 250 -9.03 -12.71 2.50
C ARG A 250 -8.68 -14.05 1.84
N TRP A 251 -7.80 -14.84 2.44
CA TRP A 251 -7.46 -16.15 1.91
C TRP A 251 -8.64 -17.12 1.96
N ASN A 252 -9.40 -17.11 3.07
CA ASN A 252 -10.59 -17.92 3.15
C ASN A 252 -11.62 -17.55 2.05
N GLY A 253 -11.87 -16.27 1.83
CA GLY A 253 -12.76 -15.80 0.76
C GLY A 253 -12.24 -16.07 -0.65
N GLY A 254 -10.91 -16.04 -0.87
CA GLY A 254 -10.29 -16.26 -2.18
C GLY A 254 -10.11 -17.71 -2.57
N VAL A 255 -9.74 -18.57 -1.64
CA VAL A 255 -9.37 -19.98 -1.90
C VAL A 255 -10.39 -20.95 -1.30
N ASN A 256 -11.35 -20.44 -0.55
CA ASN A 256 -12.32 -21.25 0.20
C ASN A 256 -11.65 -22.34 1.08
N VAL A 257 -10.55 -21.95 1.76
CA VAL A 257 -9.69 -22.86 2.53
C VAL A 257 -10.47 -23.67 3.57
N PHE A 258 -11.52 -23.08 4.13
CA PHE A 258 -12.35 -23.73 5.15
C PHE A 258 -13.66 -24.29 4.58
N ASP A 259 -13.83 -24.28 3.26
CA ASP A 259 -15.03 -24.79 2.56
C ASP A 259 -16.36 -24.23 3.12
N PHE A 260 -16.34 -22.96 3.51
CA PHE A 260 -17.54 -22.28 3.98
C PHE A 260 -18.51 -21.99 2.83
N SER A 261 -19.80 -22.02 3.11
CA SER A 261 -20.80 -21.59 2.14
C SER A 261 -20.60 -20.13 1.72
N LYS A 262 -21.08 -19.76 0.50
CA LYS A 262 -21.00 -18.36 0.03
C LYS A 262 -21.63 -17.37 1.03
N SER A 263 -22.72 -17.79 1.70
CA SER A 263 -23.38 -16.98 2.72
C SER A 263 -22.50 -16.74 3.95
N THR A 264 -21.79 -17.77 4.42
CA THR A 264 -20.87 -17.67 5.56
C THR A 264 -19.65 -16.80 5.23
N ASN A 265 -19.09 -16.94 4.02
CA ASN A 265 -17.98 -16.12 3.55
C ASN A 265 -18.31 -14.63 3.40
N MET A 266 -19.59 -14.26 3.24
CA MET A 266 -20.02 -12.86 3.21
C MET A 266 -20.20 -12.25 4.61
N ILE A 267 -20.30 -13.07 5.65
CA ILE A 267 -20.48 -12.63 7.05
C ILE A 267 -19.12 -12.51 7.76
N LEU A 268 -18.12 -13.30 7.37
CA LEU A 268 -16.75 -13.25 7.87
C LEU A 268 -15.93 -12.17 7.18
#